data_eddb611a2e0c5cf2d5b6bf549518df74
#
_entry.id   eddb611a2e0c5cf2d5b6bf549518df74
#
_cell.length_a   1.000
_cell.length_b   1.000
_cell.length_c   1.000
_cell.angle_alpha   90.00
_cell.angle_beta   90.00
_cell.angle_gamma   90.00
#
_symmetry.space_group_name_H-M   'P 1'
#
loop_
_entity.id
_entity.type
_entity.pdbx_description
1 polymer ?
#
loop_
_entity_poly.entity_id
_entity_poly.type
_entity_poly.pdbx_seq_one_letter_code
_entity_poly.pdbx_strand_id
1 'polypeptide(L)'
;MSDYQDLWKQRRERKAFLALADGTVFHGYAFGDPHDRTGEAVFNTGMTGYQEIISDPSYAGQFVTLTTAEVGNYGCTQEDMESRSLFLNGLIIQELNPASNWRSREELSAIMKRYGKPGLAGVDTRALTLHLRTKGSQKAYLHVSEENISEEEAVKRAQAWEGLEGQDYASIVTTPVPYDWSEEGKFHVVVYDFGVKYNILRMLAARDMRVTVVPAATPPDEVLAAKPDGIFLSNGPADPSAVTYAIENIRALLGHNIPMMGICLGHQLLGLACGAKCGRLKFGHHGCNHPVKNILTGEVAISSQNHNFALTDLPAEFELTHINLNDNTIEGIRHKTLPAFSVQYHPEAAPGPHDDAGLFDAFRKLMEDSKA
;
A
#
# COMPACT_ATOMS: atom_id res chain seq x y z
N MET A 1 19.47 -29.21 19.41
CA MET A 1 18.58 -28.39 20.32
C MET A 1 19.33 -27.24 20.99
N SER A 2 20.64 -27.36 21.35
CA SER A 2 21.44 -26.26 21.93
C SER A 2 21.56 -25.05 20.99
N ASP A 3 21.90 -25.27 19.71
CA ASP A 3 22.13 -24.19 18.75
C ASP A 3 20.89 -23.33 18.49
N TYR A 4 19.67 -23.89 18.61
CA TYR A 4 18.42 -23.19 18.39
C TYR A 4 18.08 -22.25 19.58
N GLN A 5 18.33 -22.71 20.81
CA GLN A 5 18.15 -21.91 22.01
C GLN A 5 19.15 -20.76 22.11
N ASP A 6 20.37 -20.95 21.62
CA ASP A 6 21.42 -19.92 21.61
C ASP A 6 21.13 -18.85 20.56
N LEU A 7 20.66 -19.23 19.35
CA LEU A 7 20.18 -18.30 18.34
C LEU A 7 18.99 -17.45 18.84
N TRP A 8 18.09 -18.07 19.61
CA TRP A 8 16.94 -17.37 20.20
C TRP A 8 17.34 -16.33 21.25
N LYS A 9 18.34 -16.66 22.06
CA LYS A 9 18.91 -15.72 23.05
C LYS A 9 19.60 -14.55 22.37
N GLN A 10 20.47 -14.81 21.39
CA GLN A 10 21.17 -13.77 20.63
C GLN A 10 20.22 -12.79 19.91
N ARG A 11 19.11 -13.28 19.39
CA ARG A 11 18.07 -12.43 18.77
C ARG A 11 17.42 -11.46 19.75
N ARG A 12 17.38 -11.78 21.04
CA ARG A 12 16.74 -10.96 22.11
C ARG A 12 17.71 -10.05 22.85
N GLU A 13 19.00 -10.06 22.49
CA GLU A 13 20.01 -9.23 23.15
C GLU A 13 19.93 -7.75 22.75
N ARG A 14 19.54 -7.47 21.51
CA ARG A 14 19.42 -6.10 21.00
C ARG A 14 18.07 -5.49 21.41
N LYS A 15 18.04 -4.87 22.59
CA LYS A 15 16.86 -4.15 23.08
C LYS A 15 16.56 -2.96 22.17
N ALA A 16 15.27 -2.76 21.90
CA ALA A 16 14.76 -1.71 21.03
C ALA A 16 13.37 -1.28 21.51
N PHE A 17 12.90 -0.14 21.04
CA PHE A 17 11.55 0.32 21.37
C PHE A 17 10.97 1.22 20.29
N LEU A 18 9.63 1.28 20.26
CA LEU A 18 8.84 2.21 19.47
C LEU A 18 8.25 3.25 20.39
N ALA A 19 8.61 4.53 20.21
CA ALA A 19 8.03 5.65 20.94
C ALA A 19 6.99 6.36 20.06
N LEU A 20 5.76 6.50 20.54
CA LEU A 20 4.69 7.22 19.88
C LEU A 20 4.69 8.70 20.30
N ALA A 21 4.22 9.58 19.44
CA ALA A 21 4.19 11.03 19.70
C ALA A 21 3.32 11.43 20.89
N ASP A 22 2.39 10.59 21.32
CA ASP A 22 1.55 10.80 22.51
C ASP A 22 2.24 10.41 23.84
N GLY A 23 3.50 9.94 23.77
CA GLY A 23 4.31 9.53 24.92
C GLY A 23 4.25 8.04 25.26
N THR A 24 3.44 7.25 24.55
CA THR A 24 3.37 5.79 24.76
C THR A 24 4.59 5.11 24.15
N VAL A 25 5.20 4.16 24.88
CA VAL A 25 6.38 3.42 24.43
C VAL A 25 6.12 1.92 24.47
N PHE A 26 6.55 1.22 23.42
CA PHE A 26 6.45 -0.23 23.29
C PHE A 26 7.86 -0.82 23.15
N HIS A 27 8.23 -1.70 24.06
CA HIS A 27 9.54 -2.35 24.10
C HIS A 27 9.56 -3.67 23.35
N GLY A 28 10.76 -4.03 22.86
CA GLY A 28 11.00 -5.30 22.18
C GLY A 28 12.48 -5.50 21.83
N TYR A 29 12.73 -6.17 20.73
CA TYR A 29 14.06 -6.53 20.25
C TYR A 29 14.23 -6.14 18.80
N ALA A 30 15.38 -5.55 18.45
CA ALA A 30 15.69 -5.15 17.10
C ALA A 30 15.99 -6.34 16.19
N PHE A 31 15.54 -6.28 14.95
CA PHE A 31 15.96 -7.13 13.84
C PHE A 31 16.08 -6.32 12.56
N GLY A 32 16.64 -6.90 11.51
CA GLY A 32 16.85 -6.19 10.25
C GLY A 32 17.97 -5.15 10.35
N ASP A 33 17.74 -3.96 9.77
CA ASP A 33 18.71 -2.86 9.74
C ASP A 33 18.89 -2.21 11.14
N PRO A 34 20.12 -1.79 11.50
CA PRO A 34 20.40 -1.25 12.83
C PRO A 34 20.19 0.27 12.96
N HIS A 35 19.58 0.94 11.99
CA HIS A 35 19.41 2.39 12.02
C HIS A 35 18.01 2.80 12.43
N ASP A 36 17.94 3.78 13.32
CA ASP A 36 16.71 4.37 13.80
C ASP A 36 15.93 5.05 12.66
N ARG A 37 14.62 5.12 12.80
CA ARG A 37 13.71 5.73 11.83
C ARG A 37 12.58 6.48 12.51
N THR A 38 12.06 7.51 11.82
CA THR A 38 10.76 8.10 12.08
C THR A 38 9.74 7.57 11.08
N GLY A 39 8.46 7.61 11.42
CA GLY A 39 7.38 7.17 10.54
C GLY A 39 6.03 7.24 11.22
N GLU A 40 4.99 6.89 10.51
CA GLU A 40 3.65 6.76 11.06
C GLU A 40 3.35 5.31 11.45
N ALA A 41 2.99 5.07 12.71
CA ALA A 41 2.58 3.75 13.17
C ALA A 41 1.16 3.44 12.71
N VAL A 42 1.03 2.36 11.94
CA VAL A 42 -0.23 1.75 11.48
C VAL A 42 -0.25 0.27 11.83
N PHE A 43 -1.41 -0.39 11.69
CA PHE A 43 -1.50 -1.84 11.87
C PHE A 43 -2.13 -2.50 10.64
N ASN A 44 -1.84 -3.77 10.43
CA ASN A 44 -2.47 -4.59 9.40
C ASN A 44 -3.03 -5.87 10.02
N THR A 45 -4.29 -6.18 9.73
CA THR A 45 -5.02 -7.34 10.30
C THR A 45 -4.94 -8.59 9.41
N GLY A 46 -4.14 -8.58 8.36
CA GLY A 46 -3.88 -9.76 7.53
C GLY A 46 -3.26 -10.90 8.35
N MET A 47 -3.76 -12.10 8.17
CA MET A 47 -3.26 -13.28 8.90
C MET A 47 -2.03 -13.91 8.22
N THR A 48 -1.77 -13.57 6.97
CA THR A 48 -0.67 -14.07 6.14
C THR A 48 -0.28 -12.99 5.13
N GLY A 49 0.79 -13.22 4.36
CA GLY A 49 1.22 -12.29 3.31
C GLY A 49 2.12 -11.18 3.84
N TYR A 50 2.94 -11.46 4.86
CA TYR A 50 3.82 -10.42 5.42
C TYR A 50 4.85 -9.92 4.40
N GLN A 51 5.29 -10.76 3.45
CA GLN A 51 6.25 -10.33 2.43
C GLN A 51 5.61 -9.37 1.43
N GLU A 52 4.40 -9.67 0.99
CA GLU A 52 3.61 -8.80 0.13
C GLU A 52 3.34 -7.46 0.83
N ILE A 53 2.99 -7.49 2.13
CA ILE A 53 2.79 -6.27 2.93
C ILE A 53 4.06 -5.43 2.99
N ILE A 54 5.22 -6.00 3.35
CA ILE A 54 6.45 -5.21 3.50
C ILE A 54 7.00 -4.70 2.15
N SER A 55 6.63 -5.33 1.04
CA SER A 55 7.05 -4.92 -0.30
C SER A 55 6.01 -4.07 -1.04
N ASP A 56 4.84 -3.80 -0.44
CA ASP A 56 3.86 -2.85 -0.96
C ASP A 56 4.34 -1.40 -0.79
N PRO A 57 4.56 -0.65 -1.89
CA PRO A 57 5.04 0.73 -1.82
C PRO A 57 4.09 1.68 -1.09
N SER A 58 2.81 1.33 -0.97
CA SER A 58 1.80 2.13 -0.27
C SER A 58 2.11 2.32 1.22
N TYR A 59 3.02 1.51 1.80
CA TYR A 59 3.50 1.70 3.17
C TYR A 59 4.71 2.63 3.30
N ALA A 60 5.11 3.35 2.25
CA ALA A 60 6.21 4.31 2.36
C ALA A 60 5.93 5.37 3.45
N GLY A 61 6.92 5.59 4.32
CA GLY A 61 6.77 6.48 5.47
C GLY A 61 6.12 5.85 6.72
N GLN A 62 5.72 4.56 6.69
CA GLN A 62 4.98 3.92 7.77
C GLN A 62 5.75 2.80 8.47
N PHE A 63 5.47 2.65 9.78
CA PHE A 63 5.76 1.45 10.56
C PHE A 63 4.53 0.56 10.55
N VAL A 64 4.66 -0.64 9.98
CA VAL A 64 3.54 -1.57 9.88
C VAL A 64 3.57 -2.54 11.06
N THR A 65 2.52 -2.52 11.87
CA THR A 65 2.31 -3.47 12.95
C THR A 65 1.47 -4.64 12.44
N LEU A 66 2.01 -5.84 12.42
CA LEU A 66 1.24 -7.04 12.07
C LEU A 66 0.52 -7.59 13.30
N THR A 67 -0.79 -7.83 13.18
CA THR A 67 -1.59 -8.38 14.28
C THR A 67 -1.49 -9.90 14.40
N THR A 68 -0.99 -10.58 13.35
CA THR A 68 -0.68 -12.01 13.41
C THR A 68 0.50 -12.26 14.35
N ALA A 69 0.43 -13.33 15.15
CA ALA A 69 1.43 -13.62 16.16
C ALA A 69 2.75 -14.13 15.56
N GLU A 70 2.67 -14.95 14.52
CA GLU A 70 3.80 -15.68 13.94
C GLU A 70 4.20 -15.06 12.60
N VAL A 71 5.38 -14.43 12.55
CA VAL A 71 5.90 -13.76 11.36
C VAL A 71 7.31 -14.27 11.03
N GLY A 72 7.63 -14.39 9.73
CA GLY A 72 8.90 -14.91 9.25
C GLY A 72 8.91 -16.43 8.97
N ASN A 73 7.92 -17.15 9.48
CA ASN A 73 7.86 -18.62 9.49
C ASN A 73 7.88 -19.30 8.10
N TYR A 74 7.44 -18.64 7.04
CA TYR A 74 7.55 -19.17 5.68
C TYR A 74 8.69 -18.56 4.85
N GLY A 75 9.49 -17.65 5.43
CA GLY A 75 10.61 -16.99 4.76
C GLY A 75 10.18 -16.00 3.69
N CYS A 76 11.13 -15.65 2.82
CA CYS A 76 10.90 -14.72 1.72
C CYS A 76 11.38 -15.33 0.39
N THR A 77 10.73 -14.95 -0.72
CA THR A 77 11.08 -15.35 -2.08
C THR A 77 11.02 -14.15 -3.02
N GLN A 78 11.66 -14.24 -4.20
CA GLN A 78 11.59 -13.18 -5.19
C GLN A 78 10.21 -13.09 -5.84
N GLU A 79 9.50 -14.20 -5.94
CA GLU A 79 8.18 -14.31 -6.58
C GLU A 79 7.09 -13.58 -5.78
N ASP A 80 7.22 -13.53 -4.45
CA ASP A 80 6.24 -12.91 -3.56
C ASP A 80 6.54 -11.41 -3.31
N MET A 81 7.50 -10.82 -4.04
CA MET A 81 7.73 -9.37 -4.02
C MET A 81 6.64 -8.64 -4.81
N GLU A 82 6.13 -7.56 -4.22
CA GLU A 82 5.14 -6.69 -4.83
C GLU A 82 5.73 -5.38 -5.40
N SER A 83 7.03 -5.17 -5.22
CA SER A 83 7.75 -4.06 -5.85
C SER A 83 9.26 -4.30 -5.91
N ARG A 84 10.00 -3.35 -6.51
CA ARG A 84 11.46 -3.41 -6.65
C ARG A 84 12.23 -3.29 -5.34
N SER A 85 11.57 -2.87 -4.26
CA SER A 85 12.20 -2.57 -2.96
C SER A 85 11.22 -2.78 -1.81
N LEU A 86 11.71 -2.65 -0.57
CA LEU A 86 10.86 -2.44 0.59
C LEU A 86 10.80 -0.93 0.87
N PHE A 87 9.60 -0.36 0.86
CA PHE A 87 9.41 1.08 1.04
C PHE A 87 8.94 1.49 2.43
N LEU A 88 8.39 0.58 3.23
CA LEU A 88 8.00 0.85 4.62
C LEU A 88 9.19 1.38 5.44
N ASN A 89 8.94 2.09 6.53
CA ASN A 89 9.98 2.60 7.42
C ASN A 89 10.41 1.60 8.49
N GLY A 90 9.59 0.58 8.76
CA GLY A 90 9.94 -0.54 9.64
C GLY A 90 8.76 -1.45 9.92
N LEU A 91 9.07 -2.64 10.46
CA LEU A 91 8.10 -3.70 10.75
C LEU A 91 8.02 -3.98 12.24
N ILE A 92 6.82 -3.99 12.80
CA ILE A 92 6.55 -4.25 14.22
C ILE A 92 5.76 -5.54 14.34
N ILE A 93 6.30 -6.51 15.10
CA ILE A 93 5.73 -7.87 15.20
C ILE A 93 5.79 -8.40 16.63
N GLN A 94 4.93 -9.37 16.91
CA GLN A 94 4.97 -10.07 18.18
C GLN A 94 6.15 -11.04 18.26
N GLU A 95 6.29 -11.93 17.27
CA GLU A 95 7.36 -12.92 17.26
C GLU A 95 8.01 -13.05 15.89
N LEU A 96 9.34 -13.05 15.86
CA LEU A 96 10.15 -13.29 14.66
C LEU A 96 10.56 -14.76 14.63
N ASN A 97 10.01 -15.52 13.69
CA ASN A 97 10.28 -16.93 13.54
C ASN A 97 11.36 -17.20 12.47
N PRO A 98 12.15 -18.25 12.64
CA PRO A 98 13.00 -18.77 11.56
C PRO A 98 12.12 -19.36 10.45
N ALA A 99 12.59 -19.23 9.22
CA ALA A 99 11.91 -19.81 8.08
C ALA A 99 11.97 -21.34 8.11
N SER A 100 10.80 -21.98 7.96
CA SER A 100 10.65 -23.43 7.94
C SER A 100 9.95 -23.97 6.68
N ASN A 101 9.61 -23.10 5.73
CA ASN A 101 8.94 -23.46 4.49
C ASN A 101 9.94 -23.81 3.39
N TRP A 102 9.64 -24.83 2.60
CA TRP A 102 10.48 -25.29 1.47
C TRP A 102 10.68 -24.23 0.36
N ARG A 103 9.74 -23.29 0.22
CA ARG A 103 9.86 -22.16 -0.73
C ARG A 103 10.84 -21.09 -0.26
N SER A 104 11.16 -21.04 1.04
CA SER A 104 12.02 -19.98 1.59
C SER A 104 13.37 -19.92 0.85
N ARG A 105 13.78 -18.72 0.46
CA ARG A 105 15.09 -18.41 -0.10
C ARG A 105 15.90 -17.52 0.82
N GLU A 106 15.22 -16.75 1.66
CA GLU A 106 15.85 -15.79 2.57
C GLU A 106 15.01 -15.65 3.84
N GLU A 107 15.64 -15.40 4.97
CA GLU A 107 15.00 -15.07 6.25
C GLU A 107 14.44 -13.64 6.20
N LEU A 108 13.31 -13.41 6.89
CA LEU A 108 12.71 -12.08 6.99
C LEU A 108 13.69 -11.02 7.53
N SER A 109 14.45 -11.34 8.56
CA SER A 109 15.45 -10.41 9.10
C SER A 109 16.55 -10.06 8.10
N ALA A 110 16.94 -11.00 7.24
CA ALA A 110 17.97 -10.80 6.22
C ALA A 110 17.48 -9.88 5.09
N ILE A 111 16.28 -10.10 4.56
CA ILE A 111 15.71 -9.23 3.53
C ILE A 111 15.49 -7.80 4.07
N MET A 112 14.96 -7.65 5.29
CA MET A 112 14.81 -6.35 5.94
C MET A 112 16.16 -5.62 6.04
N LYS A 113 17.22 -6.30 6.50
CA LYS A 113 18.57 -5.74 6.57
C LYS A 113 19.11 -5.35 5.20
N ARG A 114 18.94 -6.21 4.20
CA ARG A 114 19.42 -5.96 2.82
C ARG A 114 18.81 -4.71 2.20
N TYR A 115 17.55 -4.41 2.53
CA TYR A 115 16.86 -3.19 2.07
C TYR A 115 16.95 -2.01 3.04
N GLY A 116 17.77 -2.10 4.10
CA GLY A 116 17.96 -1.02 5.08
C GLY A 116 16.70 -0.72 5.90
N LYS A 117 15.92 -1.74 6.24
CA LYS A 117 14.67 -1.60 7.00
C LYS A 117 14.79 -2.20 8.39
N PRO A 118 14.58 -1.40 9.45
CA PRO A 118 14.56 -1.91 10.81
C PRO A 118 13.27 -2.66 11.12
N GLY A 119 13.35 -3.53 12.12
CA GLY A 119 12.19 -4.21 12.68
C GLY A 119 12.26 -4.29 14.19
N LEU A 120 11.11 -4.41 14.82
CA LEU A 120 10.92 -4.58 16.26
C LEU A 120 10.05 -5.80 16.52
N ALA A 121 10.61 -6.79 17.21
CA ALA A 121 9.92 -8.02 17.63
C ALA A 121 9.77 -8.07 19.16
N GLY A 122 8.90 -8.94 19.66
CA GLY A 122 8.63 -9.07 21.11
C GLY A 122 7.65 -8.02 21.63
N VAL A 123 6.93 -7.33 20.76
CA VAL A 123 5.97 -6.29 21.11
C VAL A 123 4.60 -6.88 21.41
N ASP A 124 3.90 -6.33 22.39
CA ASP A 124 2.46 -6.55 22.53
C ASP A 124 1.71 -5.83 21.38
N THR A 125 1.67 -6.49 20.22
CA THR A 125 1.04 -5.93 19.02
C THR A 125 -0.47 -5.75 19.18
N ARG A 126 -1.10 -6.52 20.08
CA ARG A 126 -2.52 -6.34 20.44
C ARG A 126 -2.74 -5.02 21.18
N ALA A 127 -1.93 -4.73 22.18
CA ALA A 127 -2.01 -3.46 22.91
C ALA A 127 -1.75 -2.27 21.98
N LEU A 128 -0.71 -2.35 21.14
CA LEU A 128 -0.40 -1.31 20.15
C LEU A 128 -1.57 -1.10 19.16
N THR A 129 -2.13 -2.18 18.61
CA THR A 129 -3.27 -2.10 17.68
C THR A 129 -4.49 -1.46 18.33
N LEU A 130 -4.83 -1.83 19.59
CA LEU A 130 -5.94 -1.23 20.31
C LEU A 130 -5.69 0.25 20.61
N HIS A 131 -4.44 0.62 20.91
CA HIS A 131 -4.04 2.01 21.08
C HIS A 131 -4.25 2.83 19.81
N LEU A 132 -3.71 2.37 18.68
CA LEU A 132 -3.86 3.05 17.37
C LEU A 132 -5.32 3.12 16.91
N ARG A 133 -6.11 2.06 17.11
CA ARG A 133 -7.54 2.07 16.83
C ARG A 133 -8.30 3.13 17.65
N THR A 134 -7.91 3.31 18.91
CA THR A 134 -8.57 4.24 19.84
C THR A 134 -8.14 5.69 19.63
N LYS A 135 -6.84 5.92 19.43
CA LYS A 135 -6.24 7.26 19.35
C LYS A 135 -6.06 7.76 17.91
N GLY A 136 -6.08 6.88 16.92
CA GLY A 136 -5.70 7.13 15.54
C GLY A 136 -4.28 6.68 15.26
N SER A 137 -3.90 6.68 13.97
CA SER A 137 -2.50 6.50 13.55
C SER A 137 -1.61 7.55 14.20
N GLN A 138 -0.41 7.17 14.61
CA GLN A 138 0.49 8.01 15.41
C GLN A 138 1.83 8.22 14.72
N LYS A 139 2.35 9.44 14.77
CA LYS A 139 3.77 9.68 14.52
C LYS A 139 4.59 8.88 15.52
N ALA A 140 5.68 8.27 15.06
CA ALA A 140 6.48 7.37 15.88
C ALA A 140 7.98 7.50 15.55
N TYR A 141 8.80 7.09 16.51
CA TYR A 141 10.23 6.91 16.37
C TYR A 141 10.59 5.48 16.80
N LEU A 142 11.21 4.76 15.89
CA LEU A 142 11.73 3.40 16.15
C LEU A 142 13.21 3.50 16.49
N HIS A 143 13.56 3.16 17.72
CA HIS A 143 14.92 3.08 18.21
C HIS A 143 15.42 1.64 18.18
N VAL A 144 16.42 1.37 17.37
CA VAL A 144 17.07 0.07 17.17
C VAL A 144 18.59 0.13 17.16
N SER A 145 19.15 1.35 17.15
CA SER A 145 20.59 1.58 17.10
C SER A 145 21.25 1.36 18.48
N GLU A 146 22.58 1.42 18.50
CA GLU A 146 23.36 1.37 19.73
C GLU A 146 23.48 2.76 20.42
N GLU A 147 22.92 3.80 19.82
CA GLU A 147 22.85 5.12 20.42
C GLU A 147 22.06 5.05 21.75
N ASN A 148 22.60 5.63 22.81
CA ASN A 148 21.90 5.67 24.10
C ASN A 148 21.02 6.92 24.15
N ILE A 149 19.74 6.77 23.77
CA ILE A 149 18.74 7.83 23.89
C ILE A 149 17.69 7.48 24.93
N SER A 150 17.12 8.49 25.60
CA SER A 150 15.99 8.26 26.50
C SER A 150 14.68 8.11 25.74
N GLU A 151 13.67 7.51 26.36
CA GLU A 151 12.32 7.41 25.81
C GLU A 151 11.72 8.80 25.55
N GLU A 152 11.97 9.77 26.46
CA GLU A 152 11.51 11.15 26.30
C GLU A 152 12.13 11.82 25.06
N GLU A 153 13.42 11.55 24.77
CA GLU A 153 14.07 12.06 23.57
C GLU A 153 13.48 11.41 22.32
N ALA A 154 13.22 10.11 22.34
CA ALA A 154 12.56 9.40 21.23
C ALA A 154 11.15 9.94 20.95
N VAL A 155 10.37 10.22 22.01
CA VAL A 155 9.05 10.87 21.88
C VAL A 155 9.16 12.24 21.22
N LYS A 156 10.14 13.05 21.61
CA LYS A 156 10.39 14.35 20.95
C LYS A 156 10.74 14.21 19.47
N ARG A 157 11.56 13.21 19.12
CA ARG A 157 11.90 12.92 17.70
C ARG A 157 10.65 12.47 16.92
N ALA A 158 9.77 11.67 17.52
CA ALA A 158 8.49 11.31 16.93
C ALA A 158 7.59 12.55 16.71
N GLN A 159 7.49 13.44 17.69
CA GLN A 159 6.71 14.68 17.59
C GLN A 159 7.24 15.65 16.54
N ALA A 160 8.56 15.73 16.40
CA ALA A 160 9.24 16.63 15.45
C ALA A 160 9.13 16.17 13.99
N TRP A 161 8.81 14.91 13.73
CA TRP A 161 8.62 14.43 12.37
C TRP A 161 7.40 15.09 11.72
N GLU A 162 7.54 15.52 10.47
CA GLU A 162 6.50 16.28 9.74
C GLU A 162 5.19 15.47 9.54
N GLY A 163 5.29 14.14 9.40
CA GLY A 163 4.16 13.26 9.10
C GLY A 163 3.99 12.99 7.61
N LEU A 164 2.86 12.37 7.25
CA LEU A 164 2.54 12.01 5.86
C LEU A 164 1.66 13.05 5.17
N GLU A 165 0.91 13.85 5.92
CA GLU A 165 -0.01 14.85 5.35
C GLU A 165 0.77 15.94 4.59
N GLY A 166 0.32 16.26 3.40
CA GLY A 166 0.95 17.25 2.53
C GLY A 166 2.27 16.80 1.91
N GLN A 167 2.69 15.53 2.09
CA GLN A 167 3.94 15.00 1.56
C GLN A 167 3.71 14.13 0.32
N ASP A 168 4.47 14.39 -0.75
CA ASP A 168 4.44 13.58 -1.97
C ASP A 168 5.36 12.35 -1.85
N TYR A 169 4.82 11.26 -1.33
CA TYR A 169 5.52 9.99 -1.30
C TYR A 169 5.43 9.20 -2.62
N ALA A 170 4.51 9.55 -3.52
CA ALA A 170 4.43 8.92 -4.84
C ALA A 170 5.72 9.19 -5.64
N SER A 171 6.28 10.39 -5.55
CA SER A 171 7.56 10.74 -6.18
C SER A 171 8.76 9.94 -5.67
N ILE A 172 8.67 9.39 -4.44
CA ILE A 172 9.74 8.58 -3.83
C ILE A 172 9.69 7.13 -4.31
N VAL A 173 8.48 6.59 -4.51
CA VAL A 173 8.28 5.17 -4.81
C VAL A 173 8.18 4.87 -6.30
N THR A 174 7.82 5.84 -7.12
CA THR A 174 7.64 5.71 -8.58
C THR A 174 8.89 5.18 -9.28
N THR A 175 8.71 4.54 -10.43
CA THR A 175 9.84 4.16 -11.29
C THR A 175 10.60 5.39 -11.81
N PRO A 176 11.92 5.35 -11.87
CA PRO A 176 12.69 6.49 -12.39
C PRO A 176 12.62 6.66 -13.90
N VAL A 177 12.29 5.59 -14.64
CA VAL A 177 12.19 5.57 -16.10
C VAL A 177 11.02 4.70 -16.53
N PRO A 178 10.40 4.95 -17.71
CA PRO A 178 9.40 4.05 -18.26
C PRO A 178 9.98 2.66 -18.56
N TYR A 179 9.15 1.63 -18.46
CA TYR A 179 9.51 0.27 -18.82
C TYR A 179 8.29 -0.54 -19.28
N ASP A 180 8.50 -1.54 -20.11
CA ASP A 180 7.47 -2.49 -20.46
C ASP A 180 7.48 -3.68 -19.50
N TRP A 181 6.34 -3.91 -18.84
CA TRP A 181 6.11 -5.09 -18.00
C TRP A 181 5.77 -6.31 -18.84
N SER A 182 4.95 -6.11 -19.87
CA SER A 182 4.56 -7.12 -20.85
C SER A 182 4.49 -6.50 -22.25
N GLU A 183 5.20 -7.08 -23.19
CA GLU A 183 5.19 -6.67 -24.60
C GLU A 183 4.05 -7.32 -25.40
N GLU A 184 3.41 -8.35 -24.86
CA GLU A 184 2.33 -9.11 -25.48
C GLU A 184 0.96 -8.68 -24.94
N GLY A 185 -0.06 -8.73 -25.81
CA GLY A 185 -1.45 -8.44 -25.47
C GLY A 185 -2.18 -7.67 -26.57
N LYS A 186 -3.50 -7.88 -26.65
CA LYS A 186 -4.40 -7.25 -27.63
C LYS A 186 -4.59 -5.75 -27.35
N PHE A 187 -4.62 -5.36 -26.08
CA PHE A 187 -4.83 -3.99 -25.66
C PHE A 187 -3.54 -3.40 -25.07
N HIS A 188 -3.21 -2.18 -25.41
CA HIS A 188 -2.10 -1.46 -24.83
C HIS A 188 -2.58 -0.63 -23.63
N VAL A 189 -2.10 -0.96 -22.46
CA VAL A 189 -2.40 -0.22 -21.22
C VAL A 189 -1.14 0.52 -20.76
N VAL A 190 -1.26 1.84 -20.57
CA VAL A 190 -0.24 2.64 -19.89
C VAL A 190 -0.61 2.78 -18.43
N VAL A 191 0.29 2.36 -17.55
CA VAL A 191 0.13 2.38 -16.10
C VAL A 191 0.95 3.52 -15.51
N TYR A 192 0.30 4.49 -14.88
CA TYR A 192 0.99 5.45 -14.03
C TYR A 192 1.44 4.80 -12.73
N ASP A 193 2.74 4.82 -12.48
CA ASP A 193 3.35 4.25 -11.27
C ASP A 193 3.38 5.28 -10.14
N PHE A 194 2.34 5.26 -9.31
CA PHE A 194 2.32 6.00 -8.04
C PHE A 194 2.84 5.17 -6.86
N GLY A 195 3.35 3.98 -7.13
CA GLY A 195 3.73 2.94 -6.18
C GLY A 195 3.05 1.62 -6.51
N VAL A 196 3.11 1.22 -7.78
CA VAL A 196 2.37 0.07 -8.31
C VAL A 196 2.82 -1.24 -7.67
N LYS A 197 1.85 -2.04 -7.23
CA LYS A 197 2.07 -3.44 -6.85
C LYS A 197 2.21 -4.30 -8.10
N TYR A 198 3.20 -5.18 -8.10
CA TYR A 198 3.46 -6.08 -9.22
C TYR A 198 2.28 -6.98 -9.55
N ASN A 199 1.44 -7.31 -8.57
CA ASN A 199 0.27 -8.13 -8.84
C ASN A 199 -0.77 -7.42 -9.71
N ILE A 200 -0.89 -6.10 -9.65
CA ILE A 200 -1.70 -5.32 -10.60
C ILE A 200 -1.21 -5.56 -12.03
N LEU A 201 0.11 -5.45 -12.24
CA LEU A 201 0.73 -5.63 -13.57
C LEU A 201 0.57 -7.08 -14.08
N ARG A 202 0.73 -8.07 -13.16
CA ARG A 202 0.49 -9.49 -13.47
C ARG A 202 -0.97 -9.72 -13.90
N MET A 203 -1.93 -9.11 -13.19
CA MET A 203 -3.37 -9.28 -13.49
C MET A 203 -3.79 -8.61 -14.81
N LEU A 204 -3.20 -7.47 -15.16
CA LEU A 204 -3.40 -6.83 -16.46
C LEU A 204 -2.83 -7.72 -17.59
N ALA A 205 -1.57 -8.15 -17.46
CA ALA A 205 -0.91 -9.01 -18.46
C ALA A 205 -1.65 -10.35 -18.65
N ALA A 206 -2.14 -10.98 -17.56
CA ALA A 206 -2.90 -12.22 -17.63
C ALA A 206 -4.25 -12.08 -18.35
N ARG A 207 -4.71 -10.85 -18.63
CA ARG A 207 -5.95 -10.53 -19.36
C ARG A 207 -5.72 -9.99 -20.78
N ASP A 208 -4.63 -10.39 -21.39
CA ASP A 208 -4.30 -10.06 -22.78
C ASP A 208 -4.06 -8.54 -22.98
N MET A 209 -3.41 -7.91 -22.00
CA MET A 209 -3.01 -6.51 -22.04
C MET A 209 -1.49 -6.39 -22.10
N ARG A 210 -0.98 -5.71 -23.11
CA ARG A 210 0.41 -5.23 -23.15
C ARG A 210 0.52 -4.05 -22.17
N VAL A 211 1.50 -4.06 -21.31
CA VAL A 211 1.59 -3.14 -20.17
C VAL A 211 2.89 -2.34 -20.22
N THR A 212 2.77 -1.04 -20.39
CA THR A 212 3.87 -0.07 -20.26
C THR A 212 3.68 0.72 -18.98
N VAL A 213 4.67 0.73 -18.11
CA VAL A 213 4.67 1.46 -16.82
C VAL A 213 5.44 2.76 -17.00
N VAL A 214 4.83 3.87 -16.57
CA VAL A 214 5.43 5.21 -16.69
C VAL A 214 5.56 5.87 -15.30
N PRO A 215 6.56 6.73 -15.09
CA PRO A 215 6.68 7.51 -13.86
C PRO A 215 5.43 8.33 -13.52
N ALA A 216 5.20 8.57 -12.23
CA ALA A 216 4.06 9.32 -11.70
C ALA A 216 3.87 10.71 -12.36
N ALA A 217 4.98 11.38 -12.69
CA ALA A 217 4.98 12.74 -13.26
C ALA A 217 4.98 12.77 -14.78
N THR A 218 4.84 11.63 -15.49
CA THR A 218 4.85 11.58 -16.97
C THR A 218 3.77 12.49 -17.55
N PRO A 219 4.11 13.43 -18.43
CA PRO A 219 3.16 14.35 -19.04
C PRO A 219 2.09 13.63 -19.90
N PRO A 220 0.86 14.16 -19.96
CA PRO A 220 -0.22 13.59 -20.78
C PRO A 220 0.16 13.35 -22.25
N ASP A 221 0.89 14.27 -22.85
CA ASP A 221 1.28 14.19 -24.27
C ASP A 221 2.18 12.97 -24.55
N GLU A 222 3.06 12.60 -23.62
CA GLU A 222 3.90 11.41 -23.73
C GLU A 222 3.04 10.13 -23.65
N VAL A 223 2.07 10.08 -22.74
CA VAL A 223 1.12 8.97 -22.63
C VAL A 223 0.28 8.84 -23.90
N LEU A 224 -0.24 9.96 -24.41
CA LEU A 224 -1.04 9.98 -25.65
C LEU A 224 -0.22 9.57 -26.88
N ALA A 225 1.06 9.93 -26.93
CA ALA A 225 1.98 9.53 -28.01
C ALA A 225 2.16 8.00 -28.09
N ALA A 226 2.04 7.30 -26.96
CA ALA A 226 2.06 5.83 -26.90
C ALA A 226 0.78 5.18 -27.46
N LYS A 227 -0.29 5.97 -27.73
CA LYS A 227 -1.60 5.52 -28.23
C LYS A 227 -2.18 4.36 -27.42
N PRO A 228 -2.39 4.53 -26.09
CA PRO A 228 -2.91 3.48 -25.25
C PRO A 228 -4.40 3.21 -25.57
N ASP A 229 -4.80 1.97 -25.41
CA ASP A 229 -6.20 1.54 -25.41
C ASP A 229 -6.88 1.79 -24.05
N GLY A 230 -6.07 1.86 -22.99
CA GLY A 230 -6.51 2.16 -21.64
C GLY A 230 -5.39 2.77 -20.79
N ILE A 231 -5.79 3.54 -19.80
CA ILE A 231 -4.90 4.15 -18.80
C ILE A 231 -5.23 3.55 -17.43
N PHE A 232 -4.21 3.14 -16.71
CA PHE A 232 -4.35 2.60 -15.38
C PHE A 232 -3.65 3.50 -14.36
N LEU A 233 -4.38 3.88 -13.31
CA LEU A 233 -3.89 4.69 -12.21
C LEU A 233 -3.61 3.77 -11.01
N SER A 234 -2.34 3.56 -10.69
CA SER A 234 -1.96 2.57 -9.69
C SER A 234 -2.29 3.00 -8.25
N ASN A 235 -2.17 2.04 -7.35
CA ASN A 235 -2.07 2.30 -5.90
C ASN A 235 -0.80 3.12 -5.57
N GLY A 236 -0.71 3.60 -4.34
CA GLY A 236 0.45 4.34 -3.86
C GLY A 236 0.27 4.90 -2.45
N PRO A 237 1.34 5.49 -1.91
CA PRO A 237 1.39 5.96 -0.52
C PRO A 237 0.85 7.38 -0.31
N ALA A 238 0.56 7.67 0.95
CA ALA A 238 0.39 8.97 1.57
C ALA A 238 -0.82 9.82 1.13
N ASP A 239 -0.63 11.13 1.04
CA ASP A 239 -1.70 12.11 0.85
C ASP A 239 -1.94 12.38 -0.64
N PRO A 240 -3.12 12.02 -1.19
CA PRO A 240 -3.41 12.25 -2.60
C PRO A 240 -3.41 13.74 -2.99
N SER A 241 -3.68 14.65 -2.04
CA SER A 241 -3.72 16.09 -2.32
C SER A 241 -2.33 16.69 -2.57
N ALA A 242 -1.27 16.00 -2.13
CA ALA A 242 0.11 16.40 -2.39
C ALA A 242 0.59 16.06 -3.81
N VAL A 243 -0.09 15.14 -4.52
CA VAL A 243 0.30 14.68 -5.87
C VAL A 243 -0.39 15.52 -6.95
N THR A 244 -0.25 16.84 -6.87
CA THR A 244 -0.99 17.81 -7.70
C THR A 244 -0.74 17.63 -9.20
N TYR A 245 0.48 17.32 -9.62
CA TYR A 245 0.83 17.06 -11.01
C TYR A 245 0.04 15.88 -11.59
N ALA A 246 -0.19 14.82 -10.80
CA ALA A 246 -0.98 13.67 -11.25
C ALA A 246 -2.46 14.03 -11.39
N ILE A 247 -3.02 14.82 -10.47
CA ILE A 247 -4.39 15.32 -10.55
C ILE A 247 -4.59 16.13 -11.85
N GLU A 248 -3.64 17.01 -12.18
CA GLU A 248 -3.67 17.82 -13.41
C GLU A 248 -3.54 16.95 -14.67
N ASN A 249 -2.61 15.99 -14.68
CA ASN A 249 -2.41 15.05 -15.78
C ASN A 249 -3.66 14.20 -16.02
N ILE A 250 -4.27 13.64 -14.98
CA ILE A 250 -5.50 12.85 -15.06
C ILE A 250 -6.65 13.70 -15.64
N ARG A 251 -6.79 14.95 -15.17
CA ARG A 251 -7.81 15.88 -15.69
C ARG A 251 -7.64 16.14 -17.18
N ALA A 252 -6.42 16.32 -17.64
CA ALA A 252 -6.13 16.48 -19.08
C ALA A 252 -6.47 15.23 -19.87
N LEU A 253 -6.08 14.04 -19.39
CA LEU A 253 -6.31 12.75 -20.05
C LEU A 253 -7.80 12.38 -20.15
N LEU A 254 -8.62 12.74 -19.17
CA LEU A 254 -10.06 12.49 -19.18
C LEU A 254 -10.76 13.13 -20.42
N GLY A 255 -10.24 14.25 -20.92
CA GLY A 255 -10.76 14.90 -22.13
C GLY A 255 -10.59 14.08 -23.42
N HIS A 256 -9.81 13.03 -23.43
CA HIS A 256 -9.54 12.19 -24.59
C HIS A 256 -10.40 10.93 -24.70
N ASN A 257 -11.31 10.68 -23.75
CA ASN A 257 -12.22 9.53 -23.73
C ASN A 257 -11.50 8.15 -23.79
N ILE A 258 -10.26 8.08 -23.31
CA ILE A 258 -9.54 6.82 -23.18
C ILE A 258 -10.04 6.09 -21.93
N PRO A 259 -10.41 4.80 -22.01
CA PRO A 259 -10.75 3.98 -20.87
C PRO A 259 -9.77 4.11 -19.70
N MET A 260 -10.28 4.40 -18.50
CA MET A 260 -9.45 4.64 -17.34
C MET A 260 -9.93 3.83 -16.13
N MET A 261 -9.01 3.15 -15.45
CA MET A 261 -9.26 2.47 -14.19
C MET A 261 -8.27 2.96 -13.12
N GLY A 262 -8.73 3.15 -11.88
CA GLY A 262 -7.90 3.52 -10.74
C GLY A 262 -8.06 2.60 -9.54
N ILE A 263 -6.96 2.35 -8.81
CA ILE A 263 -6.94 1.57 -7.57
C ILE A 263 -6.31 2.41 -6.45
N CYS A 264 -6.94 2.44 -5.29
CA CYS A 264 -6.47 3.04 -4.04
C CYS A 264 -6.06 4.52 -4.23
N LEU A 265 -4.77 4.86 -4.28
CA LEU A 265 -4.34 6.23 -4.60
C LEU A 265 -4.87 6.70 -5.96
N GLY A 266 -4.85 5.83 -6.98
CA GLY A 266 -5.40 6.14 -8.30
C GLY A 266 -6.91 6.44 -8.29
N HIS A 267 -7.68 5.80 -7.40
CA HIS A 267 -9.08 6.12 -7.16
C HIS A 267 -9.25 7.53 -6.57
N GLN A 268 -8.44 7.85 -5.56
CA GLN A 268 -8.47 9.16 -4.91
C GLN A 268 -8.08 10.27 -5.89
N LEU A 269 -7.01 10.07 -6.69
CA LEU A 269 -6.54 11.02 -7.70
C LEU A 269 -7.58 11.23 -8.82
N LEU A 270 -8.26 10.17 -9.29
CA LEU A 270 -9.35 10.27 -10.25
C LEU A 270 -10.50 11.10 -9.69
N GLY A 271 -10.89 10.84 -8.45
CA GLY A 271 -11.93 11.62 -7.76
C GLY A 271 -11.54 13.10 -7.66
N LEU A 272 -10.33 13.40 -7.16
CA LEU A 272 -9.82 14.77 -7.03
C LEU A 272 -9.71 15.50 -8.38
N ALA A 273 -9.32 14.81 -9.46
CA ALA A 273 -9.24 15.37 -10.80
C ALA A 273 -10.60 15.87 -11.30
N CYS A 274 -11.69 15.25 -10.85
CA CYS A 274 -13.07 15.65 -11.18
C CYS A 274 -13.74 16.50 -10.09
N GLY A 275 -13.01 16.93 -9.04
CA GLY A 275 -13.52 17.84 -8.03
C GLY A 275 -14.15 17.19 -6.80
N ALA A 276 -13.97 15.88 -6.61
CA ALA A 276 -14.29 15.20 -5.35
C ALA A 276 -13.44 15.73 -4.20
N LYS A 277 -13.88 15.49 -2.96
CA LYS A 277 -13.09 15.77 -1.76
C LYS A 277 -12.51 14.48 -1.20
N CYS A 278 -11.31 14.57 -0.65
CA CYS A 278 -10.64 13.50 0.05
C CYS A 278 -10.38 13.91 1.50
N GLY A 279 -10.52 12.98 2.43
CA GLY A 279 -10.30 13.20 3.85
C GLY A 279 -9.53 12.07 4.49
N ARG A 280 -8.83 12.38 5.60
CA ARG A 280 -8.07 11.40 6.36
C ARG A 280 -8.98 10.61 7.28
N LEU A 281 -8.82 9.30 7.29
CA LEU A 281 -9.46 8.38 8.24
C LEU A 281 -8.68 8.37 9.57
N LYS A 282 -9.37 8.07 10.66
CA LYS A 282 -8.78 8.10 12.01
C LYS A 282 -7.59 7.16 12.16
N PHE A 283 -7.67 5.93 11.63
CA PHE A 283 -6.62 4.91 11.69
C PHE A 283 -6.45 4.15 10.38
N GLY A 284 -7.11 4.60 9.31
CA GLY A 284 -7.08 3.97 8.00
C GLY A 284 -7.82 2.64 7.93
N HIS A 285 -7.81 2.06 6.74
CA HIS A 285 -8.22 0.68 6.51
C HIS A 285 -6.98 -0.13 6.10
N HIS A 286 -6.61 -1.13 6.93
CA HIS A 286 -5.44 -1.95 6.70
C HIS A 286 -5.74 -3.40 7.09
N GLY A 287 -5.85 -4.28 6.11
CA GLY A 287 -6.14 -5.70 6.32
C GLY A 287 -6.83 -6.35 5.13
N CYS A 288 -7.08 -7.66 5.25
CA CYS A 288 -7.62 -8.48 4.17
C CYS A 288 -9.01 -9.04 4.49
N ASN A 289 -9.78 -8.33 5.32
CA ASN A 289 -11.05 -8.80 5.87
C ASN A 289 -12.15 -7.74 5.91
N HIS A 290 -12.08 -6.74 5.03
CA HIS A 290 -13.07 -5.67 4.95
C HIS A 290 -14.18 -6.05 3.96
N PRO A 291 -15.45 -6.09 4.39
CA PRO A 291 -16.55 -6.36 3.48
C PRO A 291 -16.91 -5.09 2.69
N VAL A 292 -16.87 -5.20 1.37
CA VAL A 292 -17.25 -4.14 0.44
C VAL A 292 -18.48 -4.58 -0.34
N LYS A 293 -19.50 -3.73 -0.39
CA LYS A 293 -20.72 -3.98 -1.13
C LYS A 293 -20.74 -3.20 -2.45
N ASN A 294 -20.90 -3.91 -3.55
CA ASN A 294 -21.31 -3.31 -4.81
C ASN A 294 -22.80 -2.93 -4.72
N ILE A 295 -23.12 -1.64 -4.71
CA ILE A 295 -24.48 -1.18 -4.53
C ILE A 295 -25.34 -1.30 -5.78
N LEU A 296 -24.72 -1.51 -6.96
CA LEU A 296 -25.42 -1.70 -8.23
C LEU A 296 -25.92 -3.14 -8.39
N THR A 297 -25.13 -4.15 -7.93
CA THR A 297 -25.48 -5.57 -8.02
C THR A 297 -26.03 -6.13 -6.72
N GLY A 298 -25.68 -5.53 -5.58
CA GLY A 298 -25.99 -6.01 -4.25
C GLY A 298 -24.99 -7.04 -3.71
N GLU A 299 -24.01 -7.45 -4.51
CA GLU A 299 -22.97 -8.40 -4.12
C GLU A 299 -22.03 -7.83 -3.06
N VAL A 300 -21.51 -8.70 -2.19
CA VAL A 300 -20.54 -8.36 -1.15
C VAL A 300 -19.28 -9.19 -1.37
N ALA A 301 -18.15 -8.50 -1.48
CA ALA A 301 -16.83 -9.10 -1.56
C ALA A 301 -16.04 -8.82 -0.27
N ILE A 302 -15.14 -9.73 0.10
CA ILE A 302 -14.14 -9.47 1.12
C ILE A 302 -12.90 -8.91 0.44
N SER A 303 -12.44 -7.75 0.89
CA SER A 303 -11.38 -6.99 0.21
C SER A 303 -10.12 -6.84 1.03
N SER A 304 -9.01 -6.65 0.32
CA SER A 304 -7.76 -6.16 0.87
C SER A 304 -7.75 -4.62 0.87
N GLN A 305 -7.31 -4.02 1.97
CA GLN A 305 -7.32 -2.58 2.20
C GLN A 305 -5.96 -2.11 2.70
N ASN A 306 -5.48 -0.99 2.16
CA ASN A 306 -4.28 -0.31 2.64
C ASN A 306 -4.33 1.18 2.29
N HIS A 307 -5.08 1.97 3.05
CA HIS A 307 -5.18 3.42 2.85
C HIS A 307 -5.54 4.18 4.13
N ASN A 308 -5.01 5.40 4.27
CA ASN A 308 -5.32 6.34 5.35
C ASN A 308 -6.29 7.45 4.92
N PHE A 309 -6.53 7.59 3.63
CA PHE A 309 -7.41 8.61 3.05
C PHE A 309 -8.53 7.93 2.27
N ALA A 310 -9.67 8.59 2.19
CA ALA A 310 -10.81 8.14 1.39
C ALA A 310 -11.53 9.35 0.79
N LEU A 311 -12.25 9.14 -0.31
CA LEU A 311 -13.15 10.16 -0.85
C LEU A 311 -14.31 10.38 0.15
N THR A 312 -14.66 11.64 0.39
CA THR A 312 -15.69 12.04 1.38
C THR A 312 -16.90 12.69 0.75
N ASP A 313 -16.76 13.26 -0.45
CA ASP A 313 -17.80 13.96 -1.19
C ASP A 313 -17.59 13.72 -2.69
N LEU A 314 -18.66 13.39 -3.41
CA LEU A 314 -18.61 13.08 -4.84
C LEU A 314 -19.36 14.16 -5.64
N PRO A 315 -18.77 14.72 -6.69
CA PRO A 315 -19.48 15.58 -7.63
C PRO A 315 -20.55 14.81 -8.40
N ALA A 316 -21.52 15.55 -8.96
CA ALA A 316 -22.70 14.98 -9.62
C ALA A 316 -22.39 14.10 -10.83
N GLU A 317 -21.22 14.24 -11.42
CA GLU A 317 -20.72 13.47 -12.56
C GLU A 317 -20.39 12.02 -12.21
N PHE A 318 -20.20 11.72 -10.92
CA PHE A 318 -19.94 10.36 -10.47
C PHE A 318 -21.18 9.63 -9.98
N GLU A 319 -21.17 8.34 -10.17
CA GLU A 319 -22.05 7.37 -9.52
C GLU A 319 -21.26 6.61 -8.49
N LEU A 320 -21.77 6.51 -7.27
CA LEU A 320 -21.24 5.65 -6.22
C LEU A 320 -21.51 4.18 -6.60
N THR A 321 -20.48 3.35 -6.61
CA THR A 321 -20.62 1.92 -6.99
C THR A 321 -20.36 0.97 -5.85
N HIS A 322 -19.45 1.29 -4.92
CA HIS A 322 -19.07 0.42 -3.81
C HIS A 322 -18.99 1.18 -2.50
N ILE A 323 -19.37 0.54 -1.40
CA ILE A 323 -19.26 1.05 -0.03
C ILE A 323 -18.66 0.02 0.90
N ASN A 324 -17.88 0.46 1.90
CA ASN A 324 -17.42 -0.36 3.00
C ASN A 324 -18.57 -0.62 3.98
N LEU A 325 -18.82 -1.87 4.32
CA LEU A 325 -19.92 -2.21 5.25
C LEU A 325 -19.56 -1.99 6.72
N ASN A 326 -18.30 -1.70 7.05
CA ASN A 326 -17.90 -1.41 8.43
C ASN A 326 -18.25 0.04 8.84
N ASP A 327 -18.11 1.01 7.91
CA ASP A 327 -18.23 2.44 8.24
C ASP A 327 -18.87 3.30 7.14
N ASN A 328 -19.31 2.68 6.04
CA ASN A 328 -19.92 3.32 4.88
C ASN A 328 -19.00 4.29 4.12
N THR A 329 -17.69 4.14 4.21
CA THR A 329 -16.76 4.88 3.35
C THR A 329 -16.98 4.54 1.88
N ILE A 330 -16.65 5.50 0.99
CA ILE A 330 -16.72 5.35 -0.46
C ILE A 330 -15.62 4.39 -0.91
N GLU A 331 -16.00 3.28 -1.51
CA GLU A 331 -15.08 2.24 -1.95
C GLU A 331 -15.03 2.07 -3.46
N GLY A 332 -15.90 2.74 -4.21
CA GLY A 332 -15.85 2.72 -5.66
C GLY A 332 -16.74 3.76 -6.30
N ILE A 333 -16.28 4.28 -7.43
CA ILE A 333 -16.96 5.28 -8.23
C ILE A 333 -16.89 4.95 -9.73
N ARG A 334 -17.87 5.41 -10.47
CA ARG A 334 -17.91 5.38 -11.93
C ARG A 334 -18.32 6.74 -12.47
N HIS A 335 -17.62 7.25 -13.48
CA HIS A 335 -18.05 8.47 -14.17
C HIS A 335 -19.27 8.16 -15.05
N LYS A 336 -20.29 9.02 -15.04
CA LYS A 336 -21.58 8.78 -15.71
C LYS A 336 -21.50 8.82 -17.25
N THR A 337 -20.56 9.58 -17.80
CA THR A 337 -20.44 9.83 -19.23
C THR A 337 -19.08 9.46 -19.81
N LEU A 338 -17.99 9.54 -19.03
CA LEU A 338 -16.65 9.16 -19.47
C LEU A 338 -16.38 7.68 -19.17
N PRO A 339 -15.55 6.99 -19.95
CA PRO A 339 -15.20 5.59 -19.72
C PRO A 339 -14.18 5.45 -18.58
N ALA A 340 -14.57 5.84 -17.37
CA ALA A 340 -13.69 5.85 -16.20
C ALA A 340 -14.40 5.32 -14.95
N PHE A 341 -13.73 4.40 -14.24
CA PHE A 341 -14.17 3.91 -12.95
C PHE A 341 -12.96 3.61 -12.03
N SER A 342 -13.20 3.50 -10.74
CA SER A 342 -12.13 3.19 -9.80
C SER A 342 -12.65 2.63 -8.49
N VAL A 343 -11.75 1.93 -7.76
CA VAL A 343 -12.03 1.37 -6.44
C VAL A 343 -10.96 1.75 -5.43
N GLN A 344 -11.37 1.93 -4.16
CA GLN A 344 -10.47 2.31 -3.07
C GLN A 344 -9.67 1.12 -2.56
N TYR A 345 -10.26 -0.06 -2.54
CA TYR A 345 -9.64 -1.31 -2.10
C TYR A 345 -8.76 -1.94 -3.20
N HIS A 346 -8.10 -3.04 -2.85
CA HIS A 346 -7.14 -3.75 -3.68
C HIS A 346 -7.72 -5.05 -4.26
N PRO A 347 -8.38 -5.02 -5.46
CA PRO A 347 -8.95 -6.22 -6.09
C PRO A 347 -7.87 -7.18 -6.60
N GLU A 348 -6.62 -6.73 -6.71
CA GLU A 348 -5.46 -7.56 -7.04
C GLU A 348 -5.02 -8.43 -5.88
N ALA A 349 -5.50 -8.17 -4.64
CA ALA A 349 -5.04 -8.83 -3.43
C ALA A 349 -3.50 -8.73 -3.21
N ALA A 350 -2.80 -9.83 -2.98
CA ALA A 350 -1.36 -9.90 -2.72
C ALA A 350 -0.89 -8.91 -1.64
N PRO A 351 -1.30 -9.16 -0.34
CA PRO A 351 -2.08 -10.32 0.11
C PRO A 351 -3.58 -10.09 0.08
N GLY A 352 -4.34 -11.16 0.22
CA GLY A 352 -5.78 -11.09 0.47
C GLY A 352 -6.64 -11.98 -0.42
N PRO A 353 -7.98 -11.87 -0.30
CA PRO A 353 -8.93 -12.61 -1.10
C PRO A 353 -9.00 -12.06 -2.54
N HIS A 354 -9.44 -12.92 -3.47
CA HIS A 354 -9.54 -12.62 -4.89
C HIS A 354 -11.00 -12.40 -5.35
N ASP A 355 -11.89 -12.05 -4.43
CA ASP A 355 -13.33 -11.97 -4.67
C ASP A 355 -13.70 -11.01 -5.81
N ASP A 356 -12.98 -9.89 -5.92
CA ASP A 356 -13.25 -8.82 -6.90
C ASP A 356 -12.23 -8.73 -8.06
N ALA A 357 -11.49 -9.80 -8.30
CA ALA A 357 -10.56 -9.88 -9.44
C ALA A 357 -11.21 -9.60 -10.81
N GLY A 358 -12.54 -9.77 -10.90
CA GLY A 358 -13.36 -9.46 -12.09
C GLY A 358 -13.36 -7.99 -12.50
N LEU A 359 -12.93 -7.05 -11.65
CA LEU A 359 -12.80 -5.64 -12.03
C LEU A 359 -11.77 -5.39 -13.13
N PHE A 360 -10.73 -6.21 -13.22
CA PHE A 360 -9.77 -6.17 -14.33
C PHE A 360 -10.41 -6.65 -15.65
N ASP A 361 -11.35 -7.58 -15.59
CA ASP A 361 -12.14 -8.02 -16.76
C ASP A 361 -13.11 -6.92 -17.19
N ALA A 362 -13.70 -6.19 -16.24
CA ALA A 362 -14.53 -5.02 -16.52
C ALA A 362 -13.72 -3.90 -17.21
N PHE A 363 -12.47 -3.68 -16.82
CA PHE A 363 -11.60 -2.71 -17.47
C PHE A 363 -11.26 -3.14 -18.92
N ARG A 364 -10.95 -4.42 -19.13
CA ARG A 364 -10.75 -4.96 -20.48
C ARG A 364 -12.00 -4.76 -21.35
N LYS A 365 -13.17 -5.08 -20.81
CA LYS A 365 -14.43 -4.90 -21.53
C LYS A 365 -14.68 -3.43 -21.88
N LEU A 366 -14.37 -2.50 -20.99
CA LEU A 366 -14.50 -1.06 -21.24
C LEU A 366 -13.64 -0.62 -22.45
N MET A 367 -12.43 -1.18 -22.61
CA MET A 367 -11.58 -0.96 -23.77
C MET A 367 -12.15 -1.60 -25.05
N GLU A 368 -12.76 -2.78 -24.95
CA GLU A 368 -13.45 -3.43 -26.08
C GLU A 368 -14.62 -2.58 -26.59
N ASP A 369 -15.46 -2.13 -25.67
CA ASP A 369 -16.65 -1.33 -25.97
C ASP A 369 -16.29 0.06 -26.54
N SER A 370 -15.13 0.63 -26.17
CA SER A 370 -14.64 1.91 -26.69
C SER A 370 -14.05 1.85 -28.10
N LYS A 371 -13.76 0.64 -28.62
CA LYS A 371 -13.28 0.40 -30.00
C LYS A 371 -14.39 0.00 -30.96
N ALA A 372 -15.57 -0.36 -30.45
CA ALA A 372 -16.72 -0.77 -31.24
C ALA A 372 -17.52 0.44 -31.77
#